data_1d3a8dfc835e02c58a778ab2ae135bd9
#
_entry.id   1d3a8dfc835e02c58a778ab2ae135bd9
#
_cell.length_a   1.000
_cell.length_b   1.000
_cell.length_c   1.000
_cell.angle_alpha   90.00
_cell.angle_beta   90.00
_cell.angle_gamma   90.00
#
_symmetry.space_group_name_H-M   'P 1'
#
loop_
_entity.id
_entity.type
_entity.pdbx_description
1 polymer ?
#
loop_
_entity_poly.entity_id
_entity_poly.type
_entity_poly.pdbx_seq_one_letter_code
_entity_poly.pdbx_strand_id
1 'polypeptide(L)'
;MKFPLYFSRKIAFSKDNKNNLSRVIIFIGRLSVALGIIVSLITVATGFGSKKAIKERLADFSGHITVRSTRSNSSYNTSVLDNQGLNVAKIKELPDVESIQKYVTVTGIMRNEHNFAGIIFKGIGKDFDSLRFKKFLIAGTTPKVTEVGFNNDVAVSQKIANDLHLKVNDSIVTVFLKADQKPLYRKFKIIGIYRTDIKLIDEQFVIGGINHARKIQDMKPDEIGGIDIFLKNVNDIDKDFPEIEKLIGYKNYAEKATEKFPQITDWISIFDTNIALIIIIMLIVVVINIIMVLLILIIERTNSIGLLKTLGASNAQIRATFINYTLIIMIPGLLYGNAIGLGLILIQKFFGVIKLNPENYYVSTVPVDLNPIAIASISLGILAISALALIIPSYLISKISPVKAIKYN
;
A
#
# COMPACT_ATOMS: atom_id res chain seq x y z
N MET A 1 -44.98 -3.16 9.38
CA MET A 1 -43.75 -3.87 9.79
C MET A 1 -44.01 -5.37 9.70
N LYS A 2 -43.14 -6.18 9.03
CA LYS A 2 -43.35 -7.63 8.95
C LYS A 2 -43.14 -8.23 10.36
N PHE A 3 -44.01 -9.15 10.80
CA PHE A 3 -43.98 -9.81 12.12
C PHE A 3 -42.56 -10.23 12.60
N PRO A 4 -41.70 -10.86 11.77
CA PRO A 4 -40.38 -11.28 12.21
C PRO A 4 -39.48 -10.14 12.70
N LEU A 5 -39.51 -8.97 12.03
CA LEU A 5 -38.69 -7.82 12.39
C LEU A 5 -39.17 -7.13 13.67
N TYR A 6 -40.48 -7.00 13.84
CA TYR A 6 -41.07 -6.45 15.06
C TYR A 6 -40.76 -7.29 16.29
N PHE A 7 -40.97 -8.62 16.17
CA PHE A 7 -40.77 -9.54 17.25
C PHE A 7 -39.30 -9.70 17.65
N SER A 8 -38.38 -9.76 16.66
CA SER A 8 -36.94 -9.79 16.91
C SER A 8 -36.47 -8.56 17.67
N ARG A 9 -36.93 -7.37 17.28
CA ARG A 9 -36.59 -6.11 17.98
C ARG A 9 -37.10 -6.10 19.43
N LYS A 10 -38.34 -6.58 19.66
CA LYS A 10 -38.91 -6.63 20.99
C LYS A 10 -38.16 -7.62 21.91
N ILE A 11 -37.74 -8.76 21.38
CA ILE A 11 -36.91 -9.74 22.13
C ILE A 11 -35.52 -9.15 22.41
N ALA A 12 -34.89 -8.52 21.43
CA ALA A 12 -33.53 -7.99 21.57
C ALA A 12 -33.40 -6.92 22.67
N PHE A 13 -34.47 -6.14 22.90
CA PHE A 13 -34.52 -5.06 23.89
C PHE A 13 -35.38 -5.37 25.12
N SER A 14 -35.82 -6.63 25.30
CA SER A 14 -36.59 -7.05 26.47
C SER A 14 -35.72 -6.99 27.73
N LYS A 15 -36.29 -6.43 28.81
CA LYS A 15 -35.66 -6.42 30.16
C LYS A 15 -35.55 -7.79 30.80
N ASP A 16 -36.27 -8.78 30.30
CA ASP A 16 -36.29 -10.16 30.83
C ASP A 16 -35.10 -11.03 30.42
N ASN A 17 -34.16 -10.50 29.66
CA ASN A 17 -32.87 -11.15 29.38
C ASN A 17 -31.95 -11.15 30.60
N LYS A 18 -32.49 -11.44 31.79
CA LYS A 18 -31.75 -11.43 33.06
C LYS A 18 -30.97 -12.73 33.35
N ASN A 19 -31.14 -13.77 32.55
CA ASN A 19 -30.32 -14.98 32.70
C ASN A 19 -28.87 -14.66 32.34
N ASN A 20 -27.96 -14.88 33.29
CA ASN A 20 -26.53 -14.57 33.15
C ASN A 20 -25.91 -15.22 31.90
N LEU A 21 -26.39 -16.39 31.49
CA LEU A 21 -25.86 -17.15 30.36
C LEU A 21 -26.10 -16.42 29.01
N SER A 22 -27.35 -16.01 28.71
CA SER A 22 -27.68 -15.27 27.47
C SER A 22 -26.88 -13.99 27.34
N ARG A 23 -26.71 -13.27 28.45
CA ARG A 23 -25.97 -12.00 28.47
C ARG A 23 -24.50 -12.20 28.11
N VAL A 24 -23.88 -13.25 28.65
CA VAL A 24 -22.48 -13.58 28.35
C VAL A 24 -22.33 -13.99 26.89
N ILE A 25 -23.22 -14.80 26.35
CA ILE A 25 -23.16 -15.24 24.95
C ILE A 25 -23.32 -14.08 23.96
N ILE A 26 -24.30 -13.19 24.24
CA ILE A 26 -24.51 -11.98 23.43
C ILE A 26 -23.27 -11.07 23.49
N PHE A 27 -22.66 -10.95 24.67
CA PHE A 27 -21.42 -10.15 24.83
C PHE A 27 -20.26 -10.77 24.01
N ILE A 28 -20.05 -12.08 24.10
CA ILE A 28 -19.02 -12.80 23.33
C ILE A 28 -19.26 -12.61 21.83
N GLY A 29 -20.51 -12.74 21.35
CA GLY A 29 -20.86 -12.52 19.96
C GLY A 29 -20.54 -11.09 19.48
N ARG A 30 -20.91 -10.07 20.28
CA ARG A 30 -20.59 -8.67 20.00
C ARG A 30 -19.08 -8.41 19.98
N LEU A 31 -18.37 -8.96 20.96
CA LEU A 31 -16.91 -8.82 21.07
C LEU A 31 -16.22 -9.47 19.87
N SER A 32 -16.64 -10.64 19.46
CA SER A 32 -16.09 -11.35 18.30
C SER A 32 -16.27 -10.57 17.01
N VAL A 33 -17.46 -10.00 16.79
CA VAL A 33 -17.72 -9.12 15.63
C VAL A 33 -16.85 -7.87 15.69
N ALA A 34 -16.77 -7.23 16.87
CA ALA A 34 -15.96 -6.02 17.05
C ALA A 34 -14.47 -6.30 16.75
N LEU A 35 -13.91 -7.38 17.31
CA LEU A 35 -12.53 -7.79 17.06
C LEU A 35 -12.27 -8.12 15.58
N GLY A 36 -13.20 -8.87 14.95
CA GLY A 36 -13.09 -9.18 13.53
C GLY A 36 -13.04 -7.93 12.65
N ILE A 37 -13.87 -6.93 12.96
CA ILE A 37 -13.87 -5.64 12.25
C ILE A 37 -12.59 -4.85 12.53
N ILE A 38 -12.16 -4.73 13.80
CA ILE A 38 -10.93 -4.00 14.17
C ILE A 38 -9.75 -4.56 13.40
N VAL A 39 -9.54 -5.88 13.43
CA VAL A 39 -8.42 -6.54 12.76
C VAL A 39 -8.51 -6.34 11.25
N SER A 40 -9.70 -6.54 10.65
CA SER A 40 -9.88 -6.36 9.20
C SER A 40 -9.63 -4.92 8.76
N LEU A 41 -10.09 -3.92 9.51
CA LEU A 41 -9.86 -2.50 9.22
C LEU A 41 -8.38 -2.14 9.31
N ILE A 42 -7.70 -2.55 10.38
CA ILE A 42 -6.26 -2.30 10.57
C ILE A 42 -5.48 -2.95 9.42
N THR A 43 -5.77 -4.22 9.09
CA THR A 43 -5.10 -4.93 8.00
C THR A 43 -5.25 -4.22 6.66
N VAL A 44 -6.47 -3.79 6.32
CA VAL A 44 -6.73 -3.11 5.04
C VAL A 44 -6.10 -1.71 5.02
N ALA A 45 -6.26 -0.94 6.10
CA ALA A 45 -5.69 0.40 6.19
C ALA A 45 -4.15 0.39 6.13
N THR A 46 -3.50 -0.53 6.83
CA THR A 46 -2.04 -0.66 6.83
C THR A 46 -1.52 -1.26 5.53
N GLY A 47 -2.20 -2.25 4.98
CA GLY A 47 -1.80 -2.88 3.73
C GLY A 47 -1.88 -1.93 2.54
N PHE A 48 -3.01 -1.25 2.34
CA PHE A 48 -3.13 -0.24 1.28
C PHE A 48 -2.25 0.97 1.54
N GLY A 49 -2.13 1.40 2.79
CA GLY A 49 -1.22 2.48 3.18
C GLY A 49 0.23 2.17 2.83
N SER A 50 0.70 0.95 3.13
CA SER A 50 2.06 0.51 2.82
C SER A 50 2.30 0.44 1.31
N LYS A 51 1.38 -0.18 0.56
CA LYS A 51 1.46 -0.23 -0.92
C LYS A 51 1.56 1.16 -1.53
N LYS A 52 0.71 2.08 -1.08
CA LYS A 52 0.68 3.46 -1.56
C LYS A 52 1.96 4.20 -1.23
N ALA A 53 2.41 4.14 0.02
CA ALA A 53 3.61 4.82 0.48
C ALA A 53 4.88 4.35 -0.25
N ILE A 54 5.00 3.04 -0.52
CA ILE A 54 6.15 2.50 -1.27
C ILE A 54 6.11 2.96 -2.73
N LYS A 55 4.93 2.89 -3.38
CA LYS A 55 4.75 3.38 -4.75
C LYS A 55 5.07 4.88 -4.88
N GLU A 56 4.60 5.70 -3.95
CA GLU A 56 4.87 7.14 -3.92
C GLU A 56 6.37 7.42 -3.73
N ARG A 57 7.04 6.77 -2.78
CA ARG A 57 8.48 6.94 -2.58
C ARG A 57 9.30 6.53 -3.79
N LEU A 58 8.93 5.42 -4.42
CA LEU A 58 9.57 4.93 -5.63
C LEU A 58 9.40 5.93 -6.77
N ALA A 59 8.18 6.41 -6.98
CA ALA A 59 7.85 7.40 -8.00
C ALA A 59 8.49 8.77 -7.72
N ASP A 60 8.55 9.21 -6.48
CA ASP A 60 9.21 10.48 -6.10
C ASP A 60 10.73 10.48 -6.44
N PHE A 61 11.39 9.32 -6.43
CA PHE A 61 12.80 9.19 -6.78
C PHE A 61 13.03 8.93 -8.27
N SER A 62 12.25 8.05 -8.89
CA SER A 62 12.50 7.54 -10.25
C SER A 62 11.55 8.06 -11.32
N GLY A 63 10.60 8.96 -10.96
CA GLY A 63 9.45 9.30 -11.81
C GLY A 63 8.34 8.26 -11.71
N HIS A 64 7.12 8.66 -11.97
CA HIS A 64 5.96 7.75 -12.04
C HIS A 64 6.03 6.86 -13.28
N ILE A 65 6.48 7.46 -14.39
CA ILE A 65 6.71 6.81 -15.68
C ILE A 65 8.09 7.24 -16.17
N THR A 66 8.91 6.28 -16.55
CA THR A 66 10.23 6.51 -17.14
C THR A 66 10.18 6.15 -18.63
N VAL A 67 10.71 7.03 -19.49
CA VAL A 67 10.87 6.75 -20.91
C VAL A 67 12.35 6.64 -21.24
N ARG A 68 12.72 5.55 -21.91
CA ARG A 68 14.09 5.29 -22.35
C ARG A 68 14.14 4.62 -23.72
N SER A 69 15.30 4.61 -24.33
CA SER A 69 15.51 3.97 -25.63
C SER A 69 15.36 2.45 -25.53
N THR A 70 14.74 1.83 -26.54
CA THR A 70 14.68 0.35 -26.70
C THR A 70 16.07 -0.29 -26.84
N ARG A 71 17.11 0.50 -27.13
CA ARG A 71 18.51 0.04 -27.15
C ARG A 71 19.14 -0.06 -25.75
N SER A 72 18.50 0.51 -24.74
CA SER A 72 18.95 0.39 -23.34
C SER A 72 18.73 -1.06 -22.89
N ASN A 73 19.84 -1.71 -22.48
CA ASN A 73 19.78 -3.07 -21.93
C ASN A 73 19.42 -3.01 -20.44
N SER A 74 19.42 -4.17 -19.79
CA SER A 74 19.20 -4.31 -18.34
C SER A 74 20.34 -3.71 -17.48
N SER A 75 21.46 -3.29 -18.08
CA SER A 75 22.46 -2.48 -17.37
C SER A 75 21.93 -1.06 -17.19
N TYR A 76 22.28 -0.45 -16.07
CA TYR A 76 21.89 0.94 -15.79
C TYR A 76 22.64 1.99 -16.62
N ASN A 77 23.45 1.58 -17.61
CA ASN A 77 24.04 2.49 -18.59
C ASN A 77 22.97 2.84 -19.65
N THR A 78 22.49 4.05 -19.64
CA THR A 78 21.45 4.49 -20.58
C THR A 78 22.02 4.73 -21.97
N SER A 79 21.37 4.20 -23.01
CA SER A 79 21.59 4.61 -24.39
C SER A 79 20.92 5.96 -24.67
N VAL A 80 21.38 6.66 -25.73
CA VAL A 80 20.77 7.94 -26.15
C VAL A 80 19.28 7.72 -26.48
N LEU A 81 18.44 8.54 -25.88
CA LEU A 81 17.00 8.54 -26.16
C LEU A 81 16.75 9.01 -27.59
N ASP A 82 15.93 8.28 -28.34
CA ASP A 82 15.62 8.64 -29.72
C ASP A 82 14.56 9.76 -29.77
N ASN A 83 14.89 10.85 -30.44
CA ASN A 83 13.98 11.98 -30.57
C ASN A 83 12.92 11.78 -31.68
N GLN A 84 13.04 10.75 -32.52
CA GLN A 84 12.07 10.47 -33.60
C GLN A 84 10.74 9.98 -33.01
N GLY A 85 9.70 10.79 -33.17
CA GLY A 85 8.37 10.49 -32.65
C GLY A 85 8.16 10.80 -31.17
N LEU A 86 9.20 11.21 -30.44
CA LEU A 86 9.08 11.66 -29.06
C LEU A 86 8.55 13.09 -29.01
N ASN A 87 7.38 13.29 -28.43
CA ASN A 87 6.75 14.60 -28.30
C ASN A 87 6.66 15.02 -26.81
N VAL A 88 7.80 15.45 -26.27
CA VAL A 88 7.88 15.89 -24.85
C VAL A 88 6.94 17.07 -24.57
N ALA A 89 6.70 17.97 -25.55
CA ALA A 89 5.81 19.11 -25.38
C ALA A 89 4.37 18.64 -25.14
N LYS A 90 3.86 17.72 -25.96
CA LYS A 90 2.52 17.16 -25.76
C LYS A 90 2.39 16.35 -24.47
N ILE A 91 3.43 15.61 -24.08
CA ILE A 91 3.42 14.89 -22.80
C ILE A 91 3.29 15.88 -21.64
N LYS A 92 3.98 17.03 -21.71
CA LYS A 92 3.91 18.06 -20.67
C LYS A 92 2.55 18.78 -20.60
N GLU A 93 1.81 18.80 -21.72
CA GLU A 93 0.46 19.39 -21.80
C GLU A 93 -0.65 18.47 -21.22
N LEU A 94 -0.35 17.19 -20.95
CA LEU A 94 -1.32 16.30 -20.34
C LEU A 94 -1.71 16.82 -18.94
N PRO A 95 -3.01 16.82 -18.60
CA PRO A 95 -3.53 17.50 -17.40
C PRO A 95 -2.97 16.96 -16.09
N ASP A 96 -2.63 15.68 -16.06
CA ASP A 96 -2.16 14.98 -14.87
C ASP A 96 -0.62 14.97 -14.75
N VAL A 97 0.10 15.43 -15.78
CA VAL A 97 1.57 15.58 -15.74
C VAL A 97 1.95 16.83 -14.95
N GLU A 98 2.77 16.66 -13.93
CA GLU A 98 3.29 17.72 -13.06
C GLU A 98 4.63 18.26 -13.59
N SER A 99 5.57 17.37 -13.88
CA SER A 99 6.91 17.72 -14.38
C SER A 99 7.56 16.58 -15.16
N ILE A 100 8.53 16.96 -16.01
CA ILE A 100 9.36 16.02 -16.76
C ILE A 100 10.81 16.37 -16.47
N GLN A 101 11.62 15.38 -16.09
CA GLN A 101 13.03 15.54 -15.75
C GLN A 101 13.88 14.66 -16.65
N LYS A 102 14.92 15.24 -17.20
CA LYS A 102 15.90 14.56 -18.05
C LYS A 102 16.99 13.94 -17.21
N TYR A 103 17.45 12.75 -17.60
CA TYR A 103 18.54 12.10 -16.90
C TYR A 103 19.46 11.32 -17.85
N VAL A 104 20.65 11.01 -17.36
CA VAL A 104 21.57 10.04 -17.93
C VAL A 104 22.11 9.19 -16.76
N THR A 105 22.07 7.87 -16.85
CA THR A 105 22.67 7.01 -15.84
C THR A 105 23.89 6.28 -16.39
N VAL A 106 24.88 6.09 -15.52
CA VAL A 106 26.10 5.35 -15.82
C VAL A 106 26.57 4.60 -14.58
N THR A 107 27.03 3.37 -14.76
CA THR A 107 27.56 2.56 -13.67
C THR A 107 29.03 2.88 -13.41
N GLY A 108 29.42 2.80 -12.14
CA GLY A 108 30.79 3.06 -11.71
C GLY A 108 31.10 2.40 -10.37
N ILE A 109 32.32 2.59 -9.93
CA ILE A 109 32.80 2.10 -8.63
C ILE A 109 33.34 3.30 -7.85
N MET A 110 32.69 3.61 -6.74
CA MET A 110 33.12 4.62 -5.79
C MET A 110 34.03 3.95 -4.76
N ARG A 111 35.22 4.49 -4.52
CA ARG A 111 36.18 3.83 -3.63
C ARG A 111 36.98 4.83 -2.79
N ASN A 112 37.32 4.39 -1.59
CA ASN A 112 38.37 4.98 -0.78
C ASN A 112 39.56 3.99 -0.63
N GLU A 113 40.46 4.19 0.33
CA GLU A 113 41.63 3.36 0.53
C GLU A 113 41.30 1.91 0.97
N HIS A 114 40.20 1.70 1.68
CA HIS A 114 39.86 0.43 2.32
C HIS A 114 38.58 -0.21 1.76
N ASN A 115 37.63 0.61 1.29
CA ASN A 115 36.31 0.14 0.91
C ASN A 115 35.93 0.60 -0.52
N PHE A 116 35.03 -0.14 -1.14
CA PHE A 116 34.45 0.24 -2.43
C PHE A 116 32.93 -0.05 -2.46
N ALA A 117 32.20 0.68 -3.28
CA ALA A 117 30.79 0.46 -3.58
C ALA A 117 30.55 0.56 -5.07
N GLY A 118 29.83 -0.41 -5.63
CA GLY A 118 29.29 -0.31 -6.98
C GLY A 118 28.16 0.69 -6.99
N ILE A 119 28.21 1.67 -7.90
CA ILE A 119 27.22 2.74 -7.96
C ILE A 119 26.57 2.88 -9.34
N ILE A 120 25.36 3.43 -9.32
CA ILE A 120 24.67 3.99 -10.47
C ILE A 120 24.68 5.52 -10.32
N PHE A 121 25.46 6.19 -11.10
CA PHE A 121 25.48 7.65 -11.13
C PHE A 121 24.32 8.15 -11.98
N LYS A 122 23.32 8.78 -11.34
CA LYS A 122 22.19 9.44 -12.02
C LYS A 122 22.52 10.92 -12.23
N GLY A 123 22.87 11.24 -13.45
CA GLY A 123 23.10 12.61 -13.88
C GLY A 123 21.78 13.33 -14.09
N ILE A 124 21.58 14.44 -13.37
CA ILE A 124 20.37 15.27 -13.38
C ILE A 124 20.59 16.57 -14.11
N GLY A 125 19.54 17.07 -14.80
CA GLY A 125 19.51 18.33 -15.53
C GLY A 125 18.94 19.50 -14.70
N LYS A 126 18.76 20.65 -15.33
CA LYS A 126 18.14 21.85 -14.73
C LYS A 126 16.68 21.65 -14.33
N ASP A 127 16.01 20.77 -15.03
CA ASP A 127 14.64 20.35 -14.85
C ASP A 127 14.43 19.48 -13.58
N PHE A 128 15.51 19.21 -12.84
CA PHE A 128 15.46 18.44 -11.62
C PHE A 128 14.74 19.20 -10.50
N ASP A 129 13.72 18.57 -9.94
CA ASP A 129 12.95 19.09 -8.80
C ASP A 129 13.71 18.88 -7.48
N SER A 130 14.48 19.89 -7.10
CA SER A 130 15.22 19.88 -5.85
C SER A 130 14.33 19.90 -4.60
N LEU A 131 13.08 20.41 -4.69
CA LEU A 131 12.14 20.43 -3.56
C LEU A 131 11.60 19.02 -3.30
N ARG A 132 11.29 18.27 -4.35
CA ARG A 132 10.89 16.87 -4.25
C ARG A 132 12.01 16.02 -3.65
N PHE A 133 13.24 16.17 -4.13
CA PHE A 133 14.40 15.45 -3.62
C PHE A 133 14.74 15.81 -2.18
N LYS A 134 14.47 17.05 -1.74
CA LYS A 134 14.72 17.50 -0.37
C LYS A 134 14.01 16.66 0.68
N LYS A 135 12.90 16.01 0.34
CA LYS A 135 12.18 15.09 1.25
C LYS A 135 13.06 13.90 1.68
N PHE A 136 14.02 13.50 0.86
CA PHE A 136 14.92 12.40 1.13
C PHE A 136 16.21 12.82 1.85
N LEU A 137 16.52 14.13 1.89
CA LEU A 137 17.77 14.63 2.45
C LEU A 137 17.81 14.47 3.97
N ILE A 138 18.91 13.87 4.45
CA ILE A 138 19.20 13.73 5.89
C ILE A 138 20.20 14.80 6.34
N ALA A 139 21.21 15.09 5.49
CA ALA A 139 22.24 16.07 5.79
C ALA A 139 22.74 16.76 4.52
N GLY A 140 23.19 18.01 4.64
CA GLY A 140 23.72 18.78 3.53
C GLY A 140 22.66 19.40 2.61
N THR A 141 22.95 19.46 1.31
CA THR A 141 22.10 20.09 0.30
C THR A 141 22.00 19.26 -0.97
N THR A 142 21.04 19.63 -1.86
CA THR A 142 20.91 19.02 -3.19
C THR A 142 22.03 19.48 -4.11
N PRO A 143 22.53 18.62 -5.03
CA PRO A 143 23.53 19.01 -6.04
C PRO A 143 23.02 20.16 -6.90
N LYS A 144 23.86 21.19 -7.05
CA LYS A 144 23.57 22.28 -7.97
C LYS A 144 23.93 21.85 -9.39
N VAL A 145 22.98 21.95 -10.30
CA VAL A 145 23.17 21.61 -11.70
C VAL A 145 23.63 22.86 -12.47
N THR A 146 24.74 22.73 -13.21
CA THR A 146 25.23 23.75 -14.12
C THR A 146 24.94 23.34 -15.55
N GLU A 147 24.58 24.33 -16.41
CA GLU A 147 24.35 24.06 -17.84
C GLU A 147 25.64 23.77 -18.57
N VAL A 148 26.64 24.58 -18.29
CA VAL A 148 27.94 24.54 -18.94
C VAL A 148 28.99 24.16 -17.89
N GLY A 149 29.88 23.25 -18.27
CA GLY A 149 30.95 22.79 -17.39
C GLY A 149 30.55 21.61 -16.50
N PHE A 150 31.43 21.32 -15.55
CA PHE A 150 31.28 20.16 -14.63
C PHE A 150 31.22 20.71 -13.22
N ASN A 151 30.14 20.36 -12.52
CA ASN A 151 30.06 20.53 -11.07
C ASN A 151 30.28 19.16 -10.40
N ASN A 152 31.35 19.06 -9.61
CA ASN A 152 31.72 17.82 -8.93
C ASN A 152 30.89 17.52 -7.68
N ASP A 153 29.87 18.31 -7.40
CA ASP A 153 28.97 18.11 -6.27
C ASP A 153 28.06 16.91 -6.50
N VAL A 154 28.00 16.01 -5.52
CA VAL A 154 27.11 14.84 -5.54
C VAL A 154 26.38 14.66 -4.24
N ALA A 155 25.19 14.05 -4.31
CA ALA A 155 24.48 13.50 -3.17
C ALA A 155 24.60 11.97 -3.20
N VAL A 156 24.97 11.39 -2.07
CA VAL A 156 25.07 9.94 -1.87
C VAL A 156 24.00 9.47 -0.90
N SER A 157 23.61 8.20 -0.99
CA SER A 157 22.72 7.64 0.02
C SER A 157 23.40 7.49 1.37
N GLN A 158 22.63 7.43 2.44
CA GLN A 158 23.16 7.14 3.78
C GLN A 158 23.86 5.78 3.84
N LYS A 159 23.36 4.78 3.08
CA LYS A 159 23.97 3.45 3.01
C LYS A 159 25.35 3.52 2.39
N ILE A 160 25.52 4.15 1.23
CA ILE A 160 26.82 4.35 0.57
C ILE A 160 27.76 5.18 1.47
N ALA A 161 27.24 6.25 2.10
CA ALA A 161 28.02 7.08 3.01
C ALA A 161 28.55 6.27 4.21
N ASN A 162 27.73 5.40 4.79
CA ASN A 162 28.14 4.54 5.91
C ASN A 162 29.18 3.49 5.47
N ASP A 163 28.94 2.81 4.34
CA ASP A 163 29.83 1.75 3.81
C ASP A 163 31.23 2.30 3.46
N LEU A 164 31.28 3.52 2.97
CA LEU A 164 32.52 4.20 2.59
C LEU A 164 33.02 5.20 3.65
N HIS A 165 32.41 5.25 4.83
CA HIS A 165 32.74 6.18 5.93
C HIS A 165 32.83 7.65 5.50
N LEU A 166 31.87 8.10 4.65
CA LEU A 166 31.83 9.45 4.08
C LEU A 166 30.96 10.38 4.92
N LYS A 167 31.37 11.63 4.98
CA LYS A 167 30.61 12.75 5.57
C LYS A 167 30.37 13.83 4.53
N VAL A 168 29.43 14.74 4.82
CA VAL A 168 29.24 15.95 4.01
C VAL A 168 30.54 16.75 3.97
N ASN A 169 30.90 17.23 2.79
CA ASN A 169 32.15 17.91 2.40
C ASN A 169 33.36 17.00 2.15
N ASP A 170 33.27 15.70 2.36
CA ASP A 170 34.35 14.79 1.95
C ASP A 170 34.44 14.70 0.42
N SER A 171 35.61 14.29 -0.05
CA SER A 171 35.85 14.01 -1.46
C SER A 171 36.17 12.55 -1.68
N ILE A 172 35.62 11.96 -2.75
CA ILE A 172 35.82 10.56 -3.08
C ILE A 172 36.10 10.39 -4.57
N VAL A 173 36.92 9.38 -4.90
CA VAL A 173 37.23 9.02 -6.28
C VAL A 173 36.25 7.95 -6.76
N THR A 174 35.70 8.18 -7.94
CA THR A 174 34.84 7.23 -8.65
C THR A 174 35.46 6.83 -9.95
N VAL A 175 35.46 5.54 -10.23
CA VAL A 175 35.96 4.96 -11.48
C VAL A 175 34.80 4.55 -12.33
N PHE A 176 34.76 5.04 -13.56
CA PHE A 176 33.80 4.67 -14.58
C PHE A 176 34.50 3.96 -15.74
N LEU A 177 33.78 3.09 -16.42
CA LEU A 177 34.24 2.52 -17.68
C LEU A 177 33.59 3.25 -18.84
N LYS A 178 34.40 3.82 -19.74
CA LYS A 178 33.93 4.39 -20.99
C LYS A 178 33.46 3.29 -21.96
N ALA A 179 32.81 3.69 -23.05
CA ALA A 179 32.39 2.77 -24.11
C ALA A 179 33.56 1.99 -24.74
N ASP A 180 34.77 2.60 -24.79
CA ASP A 180 36.01 1.99 -25.24
C ASP A 180 36.73 1.18 -24.14
N GLN A 181 36.05 0.87 -23.04
CA GLN A 181 36.54 0.13 -21.88
C GLN A 181 37.74 0.76 -21.14
N LYS A 182 38.04 2.02 -21.41
CA LYS A 182 39.07 2.74 -20.67
C LYS A 182 38.54 3.25 -19.34
N PRO A 183 39.28 3.10 -18.23
CA PRO A 183 38.87 3.65 -16.95
C PRO A 183 38.96 5.18 -16.97
N LEU A 184 37.88 5.83 -16.50
CA LEU A 184 37.79 7.27 -16.30
C LEU A 184 37.61 7.57 -14.82
N TYR A 185 38.59 8.28 -14.26
CA TYR A 185 38.56 8.68 -12.84
C TYR A 185 37.88 10.04 -12.69
N ARG A 186 37.00 10.17 -11.73
CA ARG A 186 36.36 11.43 -11.32
C ARG A 186 36.45 11.58 -9.82
N LYS A 187 36.80 12.78 -9.37
CA LYS A 187 36.78 13.13 -7.95
C LYS A 187 35.52 13.95 -7.69
N PHE A 188 34.64 13.44 -6.82
CA PHE A 188 33.40 14.10 -6.43
C PHE A 188 33.49 14.62 -5.01
N LYS A 189 32.75 15.70 -4.72
CA LYS A 189 32.56 16.25 -3.39
C LYS A 189 31.15 15.89 -2.91
N ILE A 190 31.06 15.28 -1.74
CA ILE A 190 29.77 14.93 -1.12
C ILE A 190 29.17 16.19 -0.51
N ILE A 191 28.07 16.70 -1.08
CA ILE A 191 27.39 17.88 -0.57
C ILE A 191 26.06 17.55 0.12
N GLY A 192 25.56 16.34 -0.07
CA GLY A 192 24.33 15.86 0.54
C GLY A 192 24.35 14.38 0.81
N ILE A 193 23.68 13.99 1.89
CA ILE A 193 23.40 12.59 2.23
C ILE A 193 21.89 12.45 2.27
N TYR A 194 21.37 11.48 1.51
CA TYR A 194 19.95 11.21 1.40
C TYR A 194 19.59 9.78 1.81
N ARG A 195 18.31 9.51 2.07
CA ARG A 195 17.76 8.19 2.34
C ARG A 195 16.35 8.09 1.77
N THR A 196 16.13 7.12 0.86
CA THR A 196 14.81 6.86 0.30
C THR A 196 14.03 5.82 1.09
N ASP A 197 14.67 5.11 2.02
CA ASP A 197 14.17 3.90 2.68
C ASP A 197 13.93 2.72 1.71
N ILE A 198 14.30 2.85 0.43
CA ILE A 198 14.24 1.80 -0.58
C ILE A 198 15.64 1.23 -0.76
N LYS A 199 15.86 0.02 -0.24
CA LYS A 199 17.17 -0.63 -0.21
C LYS A 199 17.88 -0.63 -1.57
N LEU A 200 17.18 -1.02 -2.65
CA LEU A 200 17.74 -1.06 -4.00
C LEU A 200 18.24 0.31 -4.50
N ILE A 201 17.58 1.38 -4.08
CA ILE A 201 17.99 2.74 -4.43
C ILE A 201 19.15 3.18 -3.54
N ASP A 202 19.01 2.98 -2.23
CA ASP A 202 19.98 3.44 -1.25
C ASP A 202 21.32 2.69 -1.33
N GLU A 203 21.35 1.46 -1.84
CA GLU A 203 22.60 0.71 -2.04
C GLU A 203 23.42 1.17 -3.25
N GLN A 204 22.79 1.78 -4.27
CA GLN A 204 23.45 1.94 -5.56
C GLN A 204 23.47 3.38 -6.09
N PHE A 205 22.41 4.18 -5.86
CA PHE A 205 22.29 5.45 -6.58
C PHE A 205 23.10 6.57 -5.95
N VAL A 206 23.76 7.33 -6.83
CA VAL A 206 24.47 8.60 -6.54
C VAL A 206 23.94 9.65 -7.51
N ILE A 207 23.56 10.81 -6.98
CA ILE A 207 22.95 11.90 -7.76
C ILE A 207 23.99 12.99 -8.00
N GLY A 208 24.17 13.41 -9.26
CA GLY A 208 25.10 14.49 -9.62
C GLY A 208 24.75 15.14 -10.95
N GLY A 209 25.60 16.05 -11.43
CA GLY A 209 25.34 16.79 -12.66
C GLY A 209 25.36 15.91 -13.92
N ILE A 210 24.40 16.08 -14.83
CA ILE A 210 24.20 15.27 -16.05
C ILE A 210 25.42 15.30 -16.99
N ASN A 211 26.19 16.39 -16.98
CA ASN A 211 27.35 16.55 -17.89
C ASN A 211 28.47 15.54 -17.61
N HIS A 212 28.61 15.07 -16.35
CA HIS A 212 29.54 13.98 -16.04
C HIS A 212 29.12 12.68 -16.73
N ALA A 213 27.84 12.29 -16.60
CA ALA A 213 27.32 11.07 -17.21
C ALA A 213 27.40 11.13 -18.75
N ARG A 214 27.06 12.27 -19.37
CA ARG A 214 27.21 12.50 -20.80
C ARG A 214 28.67 12.32 -21.27
N LYS A 215 29.61 12.90 -20.53
CA LYS A 215 31.06 12.78 -20.88
C LYS A 215 31.59 11.35 -20.74
N ILE A 216 31.09 10.59 -19.78
CA ILE A 216 31.49 9.20 -19.59
C ILE A 216 30.98 8.32 -20.74
N GLN A 217 29.80 8.62 -21.25
CA GLN A 217 29.18 7.86 -22.35
C GLN A 217 29.42 8.46 -23.74
N ASP A 218 30.27 9.45 -23.84
CA ASP A 218 30.60 10.20 -25.10
C ASP A 218 29.35 10.73 -25.80
N MET A 219 28.33 11.16 -25.01
CA MET A 219 27.10 11.81 -25.49
C MET A 219 27.33 13.29 -25.78
N LYS A 220 26.55 13.83 -26.73
CA LYS A 220 26.50 15.28 -27.03
C LYS A 220 25.81 16.04 -25.90
N PRO A 221 26.00 17.37 -25.81
CA PRO A 221 25.42 18.20 -24.75
C PRO A 221 23.86 18.20 -24.73
N ASP A 222 23.23 17.99 -25.88
CA ASP A 222 21.78 17.94 -26.05
C ASP A 222 21.18 16.53 -25.91
N GLU A 223 22.02 15.49 -25.94
CA GLU A 223 21.58 14.11 -25.80
C GLU A 223 21.25 13.77 -24.34
N ILE A 224 20.26 12.92 -24.17
CA ILE A 224 19.77 12.44 -22.87
C ILE A 224 19.61 10.92 -22.89
N GLY A 225 19.70 10.29 -21.75
CA GLY A 225 19.51 8.84 -21.60
C GLY A 225 18.04 8.44 -21.42
N GLY A 226 17.24 9.34 -20.87
CA GLY A 226 15.82 9.13 -20.65
C GLY A 226 15.14 10.34 -20.02
N ILE A 227 13.84 10.23 -19.86
CA ILE A 227 13.03 11.20 -19.12
C ILE A 227 12.23 10.49 -18.03
N ASP A 228 12.20 11.09 -16.86
CA ASP A 228 11.32 10.72 -15.76
C ASP A 228 10.11 11.66 -15.76
N ILE A 229 8.91 11.11 -15.87
CA ILE A 229 7.64 11.84 -15.90
C ILE A 229 7.00 11.73 -14.52
N PHE A 230 6.71 12.87 -13.92
CA PHE A 230 6.06 12.99 -12.64
C PHE A 230 4.61 13.39 -12.84
N LEU A 231 3.69 12.61 -12.23
CA LEU A 231 2.25 12.85 -12.23
C LEU A 231 1.84 13.51 -10.91
N LYS A 232 0.71 14.20 -10.92
CA LYS A 232 0.14 14.81 -9.71
C LYS A 232 -0.31 13.78 -8.68
N ASN A 233 -0.72 12.59 -9.15
CA ASN A 233 -1.19 11.50 -8.30
C ASN A 233 -0.68 10.15 -8.81
N VAL A 234 -0.10 9.35 -7.94
CA VAL A 234 0.39 8.00 -8.25
C VAL A 234 -0.70 7.05 -8.77
N ASN A 235 -1.96 7.30 -8.42
CA ASN A 235 -3.08 6.47 -8.86
C ASN A 235 -3.47 6.71 -10.33
N ASP A 236 -3.01 7.80 -10.95
CA ASP A 236 -3.34 8.14 -12.33
C ASP A 236 -2.38 7.49 -13.35
N ILE A 237 -1.34 6.77 -12.87
CA ILE A 237 -0.35 6.10 -13.73
C ILE A 237 -1.02 5.20 -14.77
N ASP A 238 -1.96 4.34 -14.35
CA ASP A 238 -2.61 3.38 -15.24
C ASP A 238 -3.53 4.04 -16.27
N LYS A 239 -4.04 5.23 -15.97
CA LYS A 239 -4.87 6.05 -16.86
C LYS A 239 -4.01 6.73 -17.93
N ASP A 240 -2.91 7.37 -17.51
CA ASP A 240 -2.11 8.22 -18.37
C ASP A 240 -1.04 7.47 -19.17
N PHE A 241 -0.63 6.29 -18.69
CA PHE A 241 0.40 5.48 -19.33
C PHE A 241 0.13 5.20 -20.82
N PRO A 242 -1.09 4.76 -21.25
CA PRO A 242 -1.37 4.50 -22.66
C PRO A 242 -1.31 5.74 -23.56
N GLU A 243 -1.59 6.92 -23.01
CA GLU A 243 -1.48 8.19 -23.77
C GLU A 243 -0.04 8.61 -23.93
N ILE A 244 0.77 8.48 -22.89
CA ILE A 244 2.21 8.74 -22.92
C ILE A 244 2.88 7.78 -23.90
N GLU A 245 2.54 6.49 -23.89
CA GLU A 245 3.10 5.49 -24.79
C GLU A 245 2.92 5.83 -26.28
N LYS A 246 1.81 6.45 -26.66
CA LYS A 246 1.57 6.92 -28.04
C LYS A 246 2.44 8.11 -28.43
N LEU A 247 2.98 8.86 -27.46
CA LEU A 247 3.72 10.10 -27.69
C LEU A 247 5.24 9.92 -27.64
N ILE A 248 5.75 8.72 -27.36
CA ILE A 248 7.20 8.47 -27.18
C ILE A 248 7.90 7.95 -28.43
N GLY A 249 7.15 7.54 -29.46
CA GLY A 249 7.72 6.96 -30.70
C GLY A 249 8.15 5.48 -30.53
N TYR A 250 8.33 4.81 -31.65
CA TYR A 250 8.55 3.35 -31.68
C TYR A 250 9.94 2.87 -31.27
N LYS A 251 10.92 3.76 -31.19
CA LYS A 251 12.29 3.43 -30.76
C LYS A 251 12.53 3.66 -29.27
N ASN A 252 11.51 4.12 -28.58
CA ASN A 252 11.53 4.30 -27.14
C ASN A 252 10.46 3.39 -26.50
N TYR A 253 10.59 3.16 -25.22
CA TYR A 253 9.55 2.53 -24.45
C TYR A 253 9.36 3.24 -23.13
N ALA A 254 8.13 3.20 -22.65
CA ALA A 254 7.75 3.67 -21.32
C ALA A 254 7.68 2.49 -20.36
N GLU A 255 8.06 2.73 -19.13
CA GLU A 255 7.89 1.78 -18.02
C GLU A 255 7.39 2.51 -16.78
N LYS A 256 6.51 1.87 -16.03
CA LYS A 256 6.06 2.40 -14.75
C LYS A 256 7.17 2.24 -13.70
N ALA A 257 7.18 3.10 -12.69
CA ALA A 257 8.15 3.00 -11.59
C ALA A 257 8.18 1.58 -10.97
N THR A 258 7.04 0.94 -10.85
CA THR A 258 6.90 -0.43 -10.34
C THR A 258 7.50 -1.49 -11.26
N GLU A 259 7.43 -1.30 -12.58
CA GLU A 259 8.01 -2.22 -13.58
C GLU A 259 9.53 -2.10 -13.65
N LYS A 260 10.06 -0.90 -13.42
CA LYS A 260 11.51 -0.64 -13.36
C LYS A 260 12.20 -1.38 -12.21
N PHE A 261 11.47 -1.70 -11.14
CA PHE A 261 11.96 -2.39 -9.95
C PHE A 261 11.10 -3.61 -9.61
N PRO A 262 11.20 -4.73 -10.39
CA PRO A 262 10.33 -5.89 -10.23
C PRO A 262 10.33 -6.48 -8.82
N GLN A 263 11.49 -6.51 -8.15
CA GLN A 263 11.62 -7.04 -6.79
C GLN A 263 10.74 -6.27 -5.77
N ILE A 264 10.59 -4.94 -5.96
CA ILE A 264 9.71 -4.13 -5.12
C ILE A 264 8.24 -4.43 -5.44
N THR A 265 7.93 -4.64 -6.71
CA THR A 265 6.57 -4.99 -7.17
C THR A 265 6.15 -6.36 -6.61
N ASP A 266 7.04 -7.35 -6.65
CA ASP A 266 6.78 -8.67 -6.07
C ASP A 266 6.54 -8.55 -4.56
N TRP A 267 7.35 -7.75 -3.87
CA TRP A 267 7.15 -7.50 -2.44
C TRP A 267 5.81 -6.79 -2.15
N ILE A 268 5.43 -5.80 -2.97
CA ILE A 268 4.12 -5.12 -2.86
C ILE A 268 2.97 -6.11 -3.06
N SER A 269 3.09 -7.09 -3.97
CA SER A 269 2.05 -8.08 -4.24
C SER A 269 1.76 -9.01 -3.05
N ILE A 270 2.76 -9.22 -2.17
CA ILE A 270 2.61 -9.99 -0.93
C ILE A 270 1.55 -9.35 -0.01
N PHE A 271 1.41 -8.02 -0.01
CA PHE A 271 0.37 -7.35 0.77
C PHE A 271 -1.04 -7.77 0.33
N ASP A 272 -1.30 -7.93 -0.97
CA ASP A 272 -2.62 -8.32 -1.47
C ASP A 272 -3.00 -9.71 -0.96
N THR A 273 -2.05 -10.65 -1.01
CA THR A 273 -2.23 -12.01 -0.50
C THR A 273 -2.45 -12.02 1.01
N ASN A 274 -1.64 -11.27 1.76
CA ASN A 274 -1.75 -11.19 3.22
C ASN A 274 -3.06 -10.53 3.66
N ILE A 275 -3.48 -9.44 3.00
CA ILE A 275 -4.76 -8.77 3.28
C ILE A 275 -5.91 -9.75 3.06
N ALA A 276 -5.94 -10.43 1.90
CA ALA A 276 -6.99 -11.39 1.58
C ALA A 276 -7.04 -12.54 2.59
N LEU A 277 -5.89 -13.11 2.94
CA LEU A 277 -5.78 -14.20 3.89
C LEU A 277 -6.30 -13.81 5.29
N ILE A 278 -5.87 -12.66 5.80
CA ILE A 278 -6.30 -12.18 7.13
C ILE A 278 -7.81 -11.89 7.14
N ILE A 279 -8.35 -11.26 6.08
CA ILE A 279 -9.79 -10.99 5.96
C ILE A 279 -10.57 -12.31 5.96
N ILE A 280 -10.14 -13.31 5.20
CA ILE A 280 -10.79 -14.62 5.13
C ILE A 280 -10.78 -15.29 6.50
N ILE A 281 -9.64 -15.31 7.20
CA ILE A 281 -9.54 -15.90 8.55
C ILE A 281 -10.48 -15.17 9.51
N MET A 282 -10.47 -13.83 9.53
CA MET A 282 -11.34 -13.06 10.41
C MET A 282 -12.82 -13.30 10.12
N LEU A 283 -13.17 -13.40 8.84
CA LEU A 283 -14.52 -13.70 8.42
C LEU A 283 -14.98 -15.08 8.89
N ILE A 284 -14.14 -16.11 8.77
CA ILE A 284 -14.42 -17.45 9.28
C ILE A 284 -14.65 -17.41 10.80
N VAL A 285 -13.78 -16.73 11.54
CA VAL A 285 -13.90 -16.60 13.00
C VAL A 285 -15.21 -15.92 13.39
N VAL A 286 -15.55 -14.80 12.73
CA VAL A 286 -16.81 -14.09 12.98
C VAL A 286 -18.01 -14.97 12.66
N VAL A 287 -18.02 -15.67 11.53
CA VAL A 287 -19.10 -16.55 11.09
C VAL A 287 -19.31 -17.70 12.08
N ILE A 288 -18.24 -18.38 12.51
CA ILE A 288 -18.35 -19.47 13.49
C ILE A 288 -18.96 -18.96 14.79
N ASN A 289 -18.46 -17.83 15.31
CA ASN A 289 -18.96 -17.27 16.56
C ASN A 289 -20.46 -16.87 16.47
N ILE A 290 -20.88 -16.31 15.34
CA ILE A 290 -22.27 -15.92 15.14
C ILE A 290 -23.20 -17.12 14.99
N ILE A 291 -22.74 -18.18 14.32
CA ILE A 291 -23.47 -19.46 14.26
C ILE A 291 -23.66 -20.02 15.68
N MET A 292 -22.61 -20.00 16.49
CA MET A 292 -22.71 -20.45 17.88
C MET A 292 -23.71 -19.62 18.69
N VAL A 293 -23.69 -18.29 18.54
CA VAL A 293 -24.68 -17.41 19.18
C VAL A 293 -26.10 -17.77 18.75
N LEU A 294 -26.35 -17.97 17.44
CA LEU A 294 -27.68 -18.36 16.96
C LEU A 294 -28.11 -19.73 17.53
N LEU A 295 -27.24 -20.74 17.54
CA LEU A 295 -27.55 -22.08 18.04
C LEU A 295 -27.93 -22.05 19.52
N ILE A 296 -27.17 -21.33 20.33
CA ILE A 296 -27.46 -21.21 21.77
C ILE A 296 -28.77 -20.46 22.00
N LEU A 297 -29.02 -19.38 21.23
CA LEU A 297 -30.31 -18.67 21.31
C LEU A 297 -31.51 -19.56 20.93
N ILE A 298 -31.35 -20.43 19.91
CA ILE A 298 -32.39 -21.42 19.55
C ILE A 298 -32.66 -22.38 20.69
N ILE A 299 -31.62 -22.93 21.31
CA ILE A 299 -31.75 -23.88 22.43
C ILE A 299 -32.43 -23.20 23.62
N GLU A 300 -31.98 -22.04 24.01
CA GLU A 300 -32.50 -21.27 25.14
C GLU A 300 -33.97 -20.85 24.96
N ARG A 301 -34.38 -20.55 23.73
CA ARG A 301 -35.75 -20.11 23.39
C ARG A 301 -36.63 -21.23 22.82
N THR A 302 -36.26 -22.50 23.04
CA THR A 302 -37.01 -23.67 22.51
C THR A 302 -38.48 -23.63 22.90
N ASN A 303 -38.80 -23.32 24.17
CA ASN A 303 -40.18 -23.21 24.67
C ASN A 303 -40.96 -22.10 23.94
N SER A 304 -40.34 -20.92 23.72
CA SER A 304 -40.95 -19.80 22.98
C SER A 304 -41.19 -20.18 21.52
N ILE A 305 -40.27 -20.95 20.90
CA ILE A 305 -40.43 -21.47 19.53
C ILE A 305 -41.59 -22.45 19.47
N GLY A 306 -41.72 -23.34 20.44
CA GLY A 306 -42.85 -24.28 20.55
C GLY A 306 -44.18 -23.53 20.64
N LEU A 307 -44.28 -22.55 21.52
CA LEU A 307 -45.48 -21.70 21.67
C LEU A 307 -45.86 -20.97 20.39
N LEU A 308 -44.87 -20.37 19.70
CA LEU A 308 -45.13 -19.68 18.42
C LEU A 308 -45.66 -20.64 17.34
N LYS A 309 -45.14 -21.88 17.30
CA LYS A 309 -45.64 -22.91 16.39
C LYS A 309 -47.08 -23.36 16.72
N THR A 310 -47.44 -23.48 17.99
CA THR A 310 -48.83 -23.81 18.40
C THR A 310 -49.82 -22.68 18.08
N LEU A 311 -49.35 -21.43 18.07
CA LEU A 311 -50.11 -20.24 17.63
C LEU A 311 -50.15 -20.07 16.09
N GLY A 312 -49.62 -21.03 15.32
CA GLY A 312 -49.71 -21.05 13.87
C GLY A 312 -48.59 -20.33 13.12
N ALA A 313 -47.52 -19.92 13.81
CA ALA A 313 -46.38 -19.28 13.12
C ALA A 313 -45.63 -20.30 12.23
N SER A 314 -45.39 -19.96 10.98
CA SER A 314 -44.64 -20.79 10.03
C SER A 314 -43.17 -20.92 10.41
N ASN A 315 -42.53 -22.03 10.03
CA ASN A 315 -41.10 -22.22 10.24
C ASN A 315 -40.24 -21.09 9.59
N ALA A 316 -40.69 -20.57 8.44
CA ALA A 316 -39.99 -19.47 7.74
C ALA A 316 -40.06 -18.18 8.57
N GLN A 317 -41.21 -17.86 9.17
CA GLN A 317 -41.37 -16.67 10.02
C GLN A 317 -40.51 -16.76 11.27
N ILE A 318 -40.44 -17.92 11.90
CA ILE A 318 -39.64 -18.13 13.11
C ILE A 318 -38.15 -18.05 12.76
N ARG A 319 -37.69 -18.72 11.68
CA ARG A 319 -36.30 -18.59 11.20
C ARG A 319 -35.91 -17.15 10.93
N ALA A 320 -36.73 -16.40 10.17
CA ALA A 320 -36.48 -14.97 9.89
C ALA A 320 -36.41 -14.16 11.19
N THR A 321 -37.21 -14.47 12.21
CA THR A 321 -37.16 -13.79 13.51
C THR A 321 -35.82 -14.00 14.20
N PHE A 322 -35.30 -15.23 14.26
CA PHE A 322 -34.02 -15.52 14.93
C PHE A 322 -32.82 -15.00 14.15
N ILE A 323 -32.84 -15.06 12.83
CA ILE A 323 -31.80 -14.43 11.99
C ILE A 323 -31.77 -12.91 12.24
N ASN A 324 -32.92 -12.23 12.15
CA ASN A 324 -33.02 -10.79 12.43
C ASN A 324 -32.57 -10.46 13.87
N TYR A 325 -32.93 -11.28 14.84
CA TYR A 325 -32.50 -11.10 16.23
C TYR A 325 -30.98 -11.15 16.36
N THR A 326 -30.34 -12.17 15.76
CA THR A 326 -28.89 -12.31 15.77
C THR A 326 -28.21 -11.12 15.07
N LEU A 327 -28.72 -10.68 13.92
CA LEU A 327 -28.21 -9.50 13.22
C LEU A 327 -28.33 -8.21 14.06
N ILE A 328 -29.47 -8.00 14.76
CA ILE A 328 -29.64 -6.85 15.67
C ILE A 328 -28.61 -6.87 16.80
N ILE A 329 -28.28 -8.05 17.32
CA ILE A 329 -27.25 -8.23 18.36
C ILE A 329 -25.86 -7.87 17.85
N MET A 330 -25.58 -8.10 16.56
CA MET A 330 -24.29 -7.77 15.93
C MET A 330 -24.05 -6.29 15.74
N ILE A 331 -25.09 -5.49 15.51
CA ILE A 331 -24.97 -4.05 15.20
C ILE A 331 -24.10 -3.29 16.21
N PRO A 332 -24.29 -3.43 17.55
CA PRO A 332 -23.41 -2.77 18.51
C PRO A 332 -21.94 -3.21 18.37
N GLY A 333 -21.67 -4.50 18.13
CA GLY A 333 -20.33 -5.01 17.89
C GLY A 333 -19.69 -4.38 16.65
N LEU A 334 -20.46 -4.23 15.57
CA LEU A 334 -20.04 -3.55 14.35
C LEU A 334 -19.72 -2.07 14.62
N LEU A 335 -20.56 -1.36 15.33
CA LEU A 335 -20.34 0.05 15.67
C LEU A 335 -19.10 0.26 16.54
N TYR A 336 -18.95 -0.53 17.61
CA TYR A 336 -17.77 -0.48 18.48
C TYR A 336 -16.50 -0.91 17.73
N GLY A 337 -16.58 -1.95 16.89
CA GLY A 337 -15.46 -2.38 16.06
C GLY A 337 -14.96 -1.31 15.12
N ASN A 338 -15.88 -0.62 14.42
CA ASN A 338 -15.53 0.51 13.56
C ASN A 338 -14.97 1.69 14.37
N ALA A 339 -15.60 2.07 15.48
CA ALA A 339 -15.15 3.20 16.28
C ALA A 339 -13.74 2.99 16.86
N ILE A 340 -13.49 1.81 17.43
CA ILE A 340 -12.17 1.46 17.99
C ILE A 340 -11.14 1.28 16.87
N GLY A 341 -11.49 0.54 15.80
CA GLY A 341 -10.59 0.31 14.67
C GLY A 341 -10.15 1.62 14.00
N LEU A 342 -11.10 2.50 13.71
CA LEU A 342 -10.80 3.83 13.17
C LEU A 342 -10.00 4.69 14.14
N GLY A 343 -10.31 4.64 15.43
CA GLY A 343 -9.54 5.32 16.46
C GLY A 343 -8.06 4.90 16.46
N LEU A 344 -7.78 3.60 16.42
CA LEU A 344 -6.42 3.06 16.37
C LEU A 344 -5.68 3.47 15.08
N ILE A 345 -6.37 3.43 13.94
CA ILE A 345 -5.80 3.85 12.65
C ILE A 345 -5.48 5.35 12.67
N LEU A 346 -6.36 6.19 13.24
CA LEU A 346 -6.11 7.62 13.37
C LEU A 346 -4.94 7.92 14.32
N ILE A 347 -4.85 7.22 15.44
CA ILE A 347 -3.70 7.33 16.36
C ILE A 347 -2.41 6.99 15.61
N GLN A 348 -2.37 5.89 14.85
CA GLN A 348 -1.21 5.55 14.05
C GLN A 348 -0.90 6.61 12.99
N LYS A 349 -1.91 7.16 12.30
CA LYS A 349 -1.75 8.18 11.27
C LYS A 349 -1.13 9.48 11.79
N PHE A 350 -1.59 9.96 12.95
CA PHE A 350 -1.15 11.24 13.48
C PHE A 350 0.10 11.15 14.35
N PHE A 351 0.28 10.05 15.08
CA PHE A 351 1.37 9.91 16.05
C PHE A 351 2.49 8.99 15.59
N GLY A 352 2.28 8.14 14.55
CA GLY A 352 3.30 7.22 14.06
C GLY A 352 3.85 6.28 15.13
N VAL A 353 2.96 5.76 16.01
CA VAL A 353 3.33 4.99 17.21
C VAL A 353 4.16 3.76 16.86
N ILE A 354 3.74 3.04 15.80
CA ILE A 354 4.42 1.82 15.36
C ILE A 354 5.46 2.22 14.31
N LYS A 355 6.74 2.07 14.67
CA LYS A 355 7.88 2.30 13.79
C LYS A 355 8.33 0.97 13.18
N LEU A 356 8.86 1.02 11.96
CA LEU A 356 9.39 -0.11 11.22
C LEU A 356 10.86 0.10 10.89
N ASN A 357 11.60 -0.97 10.67
CA ASN A 357 12.96 -0.89 10.13
C ASN A 357 12.87 -0.69 8.60
N PRO A 358 13.34 0.45 8.05
CA PRO A 358 13.25 0.75 6.62
C PRO A 358 13.97 -0.27 5.74
N GLU A 359 15.03 -0.91 6.23
CA GLU A 359 15.78 -1.91 5.48
C GLU A 359 14.95 -3.14 5.10
N ASN A 360 13.94 -3.48 5.93
CA ASN A 360 13.10 -4.65 5.73
C ASN A 360 11.72 -4.30 5.15
N TYR A 361 11.21 -3.09 5.44
CA TYR A 361 9.83 -2.71 5.14
C TYR A 361 9.68 -1.55 4.15
N TYR A 362 10.77 -0.96 3.67
CA TYR A 362 10.79 0.18 2.75
C TYR A 362 10.07 1.44 3.27
N VAL A 363 9.73 1.47 4.54
CA VAL A 363 9.07 2.58 5.24
C VAL A 363 9.52 2.63 6.69
N SER A 364 9.66 3.82 7.27
CA SER A 364 10.12 4.03 8.64
C SER A 364 9.02 3.95 9.70
N THR A 365 7.77 4.08 9.30
CA THR A 365 6.57 3.97 10.15
C THR A 365 5.50 3.21 9.41
N VAL A 366 4.62 2.50 10.14
CA VAL A 366 3.48 1.81 9.49
C VAL A 366 2.58 2.85 8.84
N PRO A 367 2.54 2.91 7.49
CA PRO A 367 1.66 3.83 6.80
C PRO A 367 0.21 3.34 6.89
N VAL A 368 -0.72 4.26 6.95
CA VAL A 368 -2.15 3.93 6.96
C VAL A 368 -2.90 4.76 5.92
N ASP A 369 -3.75 4.11 5.16
CA ASP A 369 -4.66 4.75 4.22
C ASP A 369 -6.10 4.63 4.70
N LEU A 370 -6.79 5.77 4.80
CA LEU A 370 -8.18 5.86 5.21
C LEU A 370 -9.06 5.98 3.96
N ASN A 371 -9.36 4.85 3.33
CA ASN A 371 -10.31 4.81 2.23
C ASN A 371 -11.73 4.54 2.76
N PRO A 372 -12.66 5.54 2.73
CA PRO A 372 -14.01 5.36 3.28
C PRO A 372 -14.80 4.24 2.59
N ILE A 373 -14.55 4.02 1.29
CA ILE A 373 -15.22 2.97 0.51
C ILE A 373 -14.76 1.59 1.00
N ALA A 374 -13.45 1.41 1.24
CA ALA A 374 -12.91 0.15 1.76
C ALA A 374 -13.47 -0.15 3.17
N ILE A 375 -13.51 0.86 4.04
CA ILE A 375 -14.07 0.75 5.41
C ILE A 375 -15.54 0.32 5.37
N ALA A 376 -16.35 0.98 4.53
CA ALA A 376 -17.76 0.64 4.38
C ALA A 376 -17.94 -0.77 3.78
N SER A 377 -17.13 -1.13 2.77
CA SER A 377 -17.19 -2.45 2.12
C SER A 377 -16.87 -3.60 3.07
N ILE A 378 -15.87 -3.43 3.96
CA ILE A 378 -15.52 -4.43 4.98
C ILE A 378 -16.68 -4.62 5.94
N SER A 379 -17.21 -3.52 6.49
CA SER A 379 -18.29 -3.58 7.49
C SER A 379 -19.56 -4.19 6.91
N LEU A 380 -19.96 -3.79 5.71
CA LEU A 380 -21.12 -4.34 5.01
C LEU A 380 -20.88 -5.78 4.56
N GLY A 381 -19.67 -6.11 4.10
CA GLY A 381 -19.28 -7.46 3.70
C GLY A 381 -19.37 -8.45 4.86
N ILE A 382 -18.82 -8.11 6.03
CA ILE A 382 -18.91 -8.94 7.23
C ILE A 382 -20.37 -9.13 7.63
N LEU A 383 -21.18 -8.08 7.62
CA LEU A 383 -22.62 -8.17 7.94
C LEU A 383 -23.37 -9.08 6.94
N ALA A 384 -23.14 -8.89 5.65
CA ALA A 384 -23.81 -9.65 4.59
C ALA A 384 -23.45 -11.14 4.64
N ILE A 385 -22.14 -11.46 4.75
CA ILE A 385 -21.68 -12.86 4.80
C ILE A 385 -22.15 -13.53 6.08
N SER A 386 -22.15 -12.81 7.21
CA SER A 386 -22.69 -13.32 8.46
C SER A 386 -24.20 -13.62 8.35
N ALA A 387 -24.96 -12.74 7.70
CA ALA A 387 -26.39 -12.96 7.46
C ALA A 387 -26.64 -14.22 6.61
N LEU A 388 -25.86 -14.42 5.55
CA LEU A 388 -25.94 -15.61 4.70
C LEU A 388 -25.56 -16.89 5.46
N ALA A 389 -24.51 -16.83 6.27
CA ALA A 389 -24.05 -17.98 7.06
C ALA A 389 -25.08 -18.46 8.09
N LEU A 390 -25.92 -17.54 8.62
CA LEU A 390 -26.98 -17.89 9.57
C LEU A 390 -28.13 -18.70 8.95
N ILE A 391 -28.28 -18.71 7.62
CA ILE A 391 -29.38 -19.43 6.95
C ILE A 391 -29.29 -20.94 7.27
N ILE A 392 -28.09 -21.55 7.13
CA ILE A 392 -27.90 -22.99 7.32
C ILE A 392 -28.30 -23.45 8.75
N PRO A 393 -27.71 -22.90 9.83
CA PRO A 393 -28.05 -23.36 11.19
C PRO A 393 -29.48 -23.02 11.59
N SER A 394 -30.11 -22.01 10.97
CA SER A 394 -31.53 -21.66 11.25
C SER A 394 -32.50 -22.78 10.89
N TYR A 395 -32.15 -23.74 10.03
CA TYR A 395 -32.99 -24.91 9.71
C TYR A 395 -33.21 -25.81 10.91
N LEU A 396 -32.37 -25.77 11.96
CA LEU A 396 -32.61 -26.50 13.20
C LEU A 396 -33.92 -26.11 13.86
N ILE A 397 -34.40 -24.88 13.69
CA ILE A 397 -35.69 -24.39 14.17
C ILE A 397 -36.86 -25.27 13.62
N SER A 398 -36.73 -25.74 12.39
CA SER A 398 -37.76 -26.59 11.76
C SER A 398 -37.90 -27.95 12.42
N LYS A 399 -36.82 -28.48 13.04
CA LYS A 399 -36.80 -29.76 13.72
C LYS A 399 -37.39 -29.73 15.14
N ILE A 400 -37.63 -28.55 15.71
CA ILE A 400 -38.24 -28.42 17.06
C ILE A 400 -39.74 -28.77 16.97
N SER A 401 -40.13 -29.85 17.66
CA SER A 401 -41.53 -30.29 17.77
C SER A 401 -42.26 -29.49 18.86
N PRO A 402 -43.46 -28.92 18.57
CA PRO A 402 -44.29 -28.21 19.58
C PRO A 402 -44.56 -29.04 20.84
N VAL A 403 -44.86 -30.32 20.65
CA VAL A 403 -45.20 -31.24 21.74
C VAL A 403 -44.05 -31.49 22.71
N LYS A 404 -42.80 -31.62 22.17
CA LYS A 404 -41.62 -31.77 22.99
C LYS A 404 -41.20 -30.49 23.71
N ALA A 405 -41.42 -29.34 23.06
CA ALA A 405 -41.06 -28.05 23.62
C ALA A 405 -41.91 -27.61 24.83
N ILE A 406 -43.16 -28.10 24.94
CA ILE A 406 -44.07 -27.78 26.06
C ILE A 406 -43.90 -28.75 27.23
N LYS A 407 -43.38 -29.98 27.00
CA LYS A 407 -43.22 -31.03 28.01
C LYS A 407 -41.97 -30.90 28.89
N TYR A 408 -41.05 -30.05 28.58
CA TYR A 408 -39.85 -29.76 29.38
C TYR A 408 -40.11 -28.53 30.27
N ASN A 409 -40.83 -28.74 31.35
CA ASN A 409 -40.80 -27.91 32.57
C ASN A 409 -40.38 -28.79 33.73
#